data_ce6c9c33beaceac38577f1a48f24285b
#
_entry.id   ce6c9c33beaceac38577f1a48f24285b
#
_cell.length_a   1.000
_cell.length_b   1.000
_cell.length_c   1.000
_cell.angle_alpha   90.00
_cell.angle_beta   90.00
_cell.angle_gamma   90.00
#
_symmetry.space_group_name_H-M   'P 1'
#
loop_
_entity.id
_entity.type
_entity.pdbx_description
1 polymer ?
#
loop_
_entity_poly.entity_id
_entity_poly.type
_entity_poly.pdbx_seq_one_letter_code
_entity_poly.pdbx_strand_id
1 'polypeptide(L)'
;FTYTEILPMVTRMCETQNLKTNENNELAGFWETVDILASSGKIWIGVDYHIKASTKKGIPIKESKTPLELPEGARYLSVSFLRISQLYAKESRDSESKKIPRDSLKYYLEHSREFLGTKKAERFKVIQNPTGFVPAGDAATGRTTTAMLFDYKMICENYGIDLDTSRSYTDNPDEQDDPEPFTPTQLSF
;
A
#
# COMPACT_ATOMS: atom_id res chain seq x y z
N PHE A 1 29.39 19.43 31.46
CA PHE A 1 28.33 18.38 31.47
C PHE A 1 28.75 17.30 32.44
N THR A 2 27.99 17.08 33.49
CA THR A 2 28.18 16.03 34.47
C THR A 2 27.63 14.71 33.99
N TYR A 3 28.21 13.59 34.41
CA TYR A 3 27.77 12.21 34.08
C TYR A 3 26.27 12.00 34.38
N THR A 4 25.76 12.64 35.42
CA THR A 4 24.37 12.62 35.86
C THR A 4 23.39 13.30 34.86
N GLU A 5 23.89 14.23 34.04
CA GLU A 5 23.04 14.89 33.00
C GLU A 5 23.05 14.13 31.68
N ILE A 6 24.14 13.44 31.39
CA ILE A 6 24.31 12.67 30.13
C ILE A 6 23.54 11.35 30.18
N LEU A 7 23.50 10.67 31.31
CA LEU A 7 22.87 9.35 31.43
C LEU A 7 21.37 9.34 31.05
N PRO A 8 20.52 10.27 31.59
CA PRO A 8 19.13 10.33 31.21
C PRO A 8 18.94 10.64 29.72
N MET A 9 19.83 11.45 29.13
CA MET A 9 19.77 11.80 27.71
C MET A 9 20.08 10.61 26.81
N VAL A 10 21.13 9.84 27.16
CA VAL A 10 21.47 8.61 26.42
C VAL A 10 20.40 7.55 26.57
N THR A 11 19.84 7.34 27.77
CA THR A 11 18.74 6.40 27.99
C THR A 11 17.53 6.76 27.12
N ARG A 12 17.16 8.03 27.10
CA ARG A 12 16.05 8.50 26.28
C ARG A 12 16.31 8.35 24.78
N MET A 13 17.54 8.56 24.32
CA MET A 13 17.93 8.30 22.93
C MET A 13 17.84 6.81 22.58
N CYS A 14 18.31 5.92 23.44
CA CYS A 14 18.22 4.47 23.24
C CYS A 14 16.78 3.99 23.22
N GLU A 15 15.92 4.46 24.12
CA GLU A 15 14.51 4.15 24.13
C GLU A 15 13.81 4.62 22.85
N THR A 16 14.11 5.84 22.39
CA THR A 16 13.57 6.38 21.14
C THR A 16 14.03 5.59 19.92
N GLN A 17 15.29 5.15 19.89
CA GLN A 17 15.81 4.32 18.80
C GLN A 17 15.17 2.93 18.80
N ASN A 18 15.01 2.30 19.96
CA ASN A 18 14.35 1.00 20.09
C ASN A 18 12.88 1.06 19.62
N LEU A 19 12.16 2.12 19.98
CA LEU A 19 10.79 2.32 19.51
C LEU A 19 10.72 2.45 17.98
N LYS A 20 11.59 3.28 17.39
CA LYS A 20 11.65 3.44 15.91
C LYS A 20 12.03 2.15 15.19
N THR A 21 12.92 1.34 15.76
CA THR A 21 13.31 0.06 15.18
C THR A 21 12.14 -0.92 15.20
N ASN A 22 11.37 -0.97 16.30
CA ASN A 22 10.18 -1.81 16.39
C ASN A 22 9.09 -1.35 15.41
N GLU A 23 8.84 -0.04 15.32
CA GLU A 23 7.87 0.53 14.35
C GLU A 23 8.23 0.18 12.91
N ASN A 24 9.51 0.29 12.53
CA ASN A 24 9.96 -0.08 11.20
C ASN A 24 9.79 -1.58 10.91
N ASN A 25 10.07 -2.44 11.89
CA ASN A 25 9.86 -3.88 11.74
C ASN A 25 8.37 -4.25 11.59
N GLU A 26 7.51 -3.57 12.34
CA GLU A 26 6.06 -3.78 12.25
C GLU A 26 5.52 -3.29 10.90
N LEU A 27 6.00 -2.14 10.40
CA LEU A 27 5.63 -1.63 9.06
C LEU A 27 6.16 -2.52 7.93
N ALA A 28 7.35 -3.11 8.08
CA ALA A 28 7.87 -4.08 7.12
C ALA A 28 6.92 -5.28 6.99
N GLY A 29 6.48 -5.86 8.10
CA GLY A 29 5.49 -6.96 8.10
C GLY A 29 4.13 -6.56 7.50
N PHE A 30 3.70 -5.32 7.71
CA PHE A 30 2.49 -4.81 7.07
C PHE A 30 2.65 -4.72 5.54
N TRP A 31 3.73 -4.12 5.05
CA TRP A 31 3.97 -3.96 3.62
C TRP A 31 4.21 -5.30 2.91
N GLU A 32 4.91 -6.24 3.55
CA GLU A 32 5.04 -7.63 3.08
C GLU A 32 3.66 -8.30 2.94
N THR A 33 2.77 -8.11 3.91
CA THR A 33 1.40 -8.63 3.82
C THR A 33 0.62 -7.98 2.68
N VAL A 34 0.82 -6.68 2.44
CA VAL A 34 0.20 -5.96 1.31
C VAL A 34 0.68 -6.53 -0.02
N ASP A 35 1.97 -6.84 -0.15
CA ASP A 35 2.54 -7.47 -1.34
C ASP A 35 1.97 -8.88 -1.58
N ILE A 36 1.86 -9.69 -0.53
CA ILE A 36 1.20 -11.01 -0.58
C ILE A 36 -0.26 -10.89 -1.02
N LEU A 37 -1.00 -9.91 -0.49
CA LEU A 37 -2.39 -9.66 -0.87
C LEU A 37 -2.50 -9.24 -2.34
N ALA A 38 -1.56 -8.43 -2.84
CA ALA A 38 -1.51 -8.01 -4.23
C ALA A 38 -1.17 -9.17 -5.17
N SER A 39 -0.10 -9.91 -4.88
CA SER A 39 0.35 -11.06 -5.67
C SER A 39 -0.69 -12.20 -5.69
N SER A 40 -1.42 -12.41 -4.59
CA SER A 40 -2.51 -13.39 -4.50
C SER A 40 -3.84 -12.91 -5.10
N GLY A 41 -3.90 -11.69 -5.68
CA GLY A 41 -5.11 -11.15 -6.27
C GLY A 41 -6.23 -10.83 -5.27
N LYS A 42 -5.90 -10.57 -4.02
CA LYS A 42 -6.86 -10.15 -2.98
C LYS A 42 -7.05 -8.64 -2.92
N ILE A 43 -6.07 -7.89 -3.42
CA ILE A 43 -6.15 -6.43 -3.63
C ILE A 43 -5.76 -6.07 -5.07
N TRP A 44 -6.31 -4.96 -5.58
CA TRP A 44 -6.25 -4.61 -6.99
C TRP A 44 -5.92 -3.14 -7.21
N ILE A 45 -5.14 -2.87 -8.26
CA ILE A 45 -4.94 -1.51 -8.76
C ILE A 45 -6.29 -0.94 -9.20
N GLY A 46 -6.58 0.29 -8.78
CA GLY A 46 -7.83 0.97 -9.10
C GLY A 46 -8.95 0.74 -8.09
N VAL A 47 -8.90 -0.31 -7.29
CA VAL A 47 -9.90 -0.69 -6.28
C VAL A 47 -9.43 -0.43 -4.85
N ASP A 48 -8.24 -0.86 -4.53
CA ASP A 48 -7.68 -0.80 -3.18
C ASP A 48 -6.54 0.20 -3.09
N TYR A 49 -5.83 0.38 -4.20
CA TYR A 49 -4.75 1.35 -4.31
C TYR A 49 -4.58 1.85 -5.76
N HIS A 50 -3.86 2.96 -5.90
CA HIS A 50 -3.41 3.50 -7.18
C HIS A 50 -1.92 3.82 -7.12
N ILE A 51 -1.20 3.56 -8.20
CA ILE A 51 0.13 4.07 -8.42
C ILE A 51 0.02 5.16 -9.49
N LYS A 52 0.38 6.38 -9.15
CA LYS A 52 0.21 7.56 -10.01
C LYS A 52 1.51 8.34 -10.12
N ALA A 53 1.72 8.97 -11.27
CA ALA A 53 2.81 9.93 -11.44
C ALA A 53 2.34 11.34 -11.01
N SER A 54 3.23 12.09 -10.38
CA SER A 54 2.99 13.48 -10.03
C SER A 54 2.95 14.37 -11.27
N THR A 55 2.16 15.43 -11.18
CA THR A 55 2.04 16.46 -12.22
C THR A 55 2.49 17.81 -11.68
N LYS A 56 2.77 18.76 -12.55
CA LYS A 56 3.15 20.14 -12.19
C LYS A 56 2.14 20.86 -11.28
N LYS A 57 0.89 20.40 -11.25
CA LYS A 57 -0.17 21.03 -10.44
C LYS A 57 -0.10 20.70 -8.94
N GLY A 58 0.81 19.78 -8.56
CA GLY A 58 0.86 19.27 -7.19
C GLY A 58 -0.34 18.39 -6.83
N ILE A 59 -0.29 17.81 -5.64
CA ILE A 59 -1.32 16.87 -5.13
C ILE A 59 -2.03 17.54 -3.95
N PRO A 60 -3.35 17.75 -4.01
CA PRO A 60 -4.08 18.31 -2.88
C PRO A 60 -4.10 17.32 -1.71
N ILE A 61 -3.57 17.74 -0.56
CA ILE A 61 -3.54 16.98 0.69
C ILE A 61 -4.42 17.65 1.76
N LYS A 62 -4.89 16.84 2.72
CA LYS A 62 -5.80 17.32 3.78
C LYS A 62 -5.09 18.20 4.79
N GLU A 63 -3.86 17.89 5.07
CA GLU A 63 -3.02 18.48 6.12
C GLU A 63 -2.53 19.89 5.75
N SER A 64 -2.57 20.25 4.46
CA SER A 64 -2.07 21.54 3.97
C SER A 64 -3.07 22.24 3.03
N LYS A 65 -3.06 23.56 3.05
CA LYS A 65 -3.78 24.38 2.07
C LYS A 65 -3.03 24.46 0.74
N THR A 66 -1.71 24.30 0.76
CA THR A 66 -0.87 24.25 -0.44
C THR A 66 -0.80 22.81 -0.93
N PRO A 67 -0.93 22.56 -2.24
CA PRO A 67 -0.72 21.24 -2.80
C PRO A 67 0.70 20.74 -2.49
N LEU A 68 0.82 19.42 -2.30
CA LEU A 68 2.12 18.75 -2.18
C LEU A 68 2.80 18.77 -3.55
N GLU A 69 3.97 19.39 -3.61
CA GLU A 69 4.80 19.41 -4.81
C GLU A 69 5.79 18.25 -4.78
N LEU A 70 5.69 17.37 -5.76
CA LEU A 70 6.65 16.32 -6.02
C LEU A 70 7.34 16.61 -7.36
N PRO A 71 8.57 16.13 -7.57
CA PRO A 71 9.21 16.17 -8.88
C PRO A 71 8.29 15.64 -9.96
N GLU A 72 8.28 16.25 -11.16
CA GLU A 72 7.45 15.79 -12.27
C GLU A 72 7.79 14.35 -12.62
N GLY A 73 6.78 13.49 -12.74
CA GLY A 73 6.95 12.07 -12.99
C GLY A 73 7.29 11.22 -11.75
N ALA A 74 7.51 11.84 -10.57
CA ALA A 74 7.67 11.06 -9.34
C ALA A 74 6.43 10.23 -9.06
N ARG A 75 6.63 8.95 -8.76
CA ARG A 75 5.52 8.01 -8.53
C ARG A 75 5.11 8.03 -7.07
N TYR A 76 3.82 8.05 -6.84
CA TYR A 76 3.25 7.94 -5.49
C TYR A 76 2.16 6.87 -5.43
N LEU A 77 2.09 6.21 -4.29
CA LEU A 77 1.10 5.19 -3.97
C LEU A 77 -0.06 5.85 -3.20
N SER A 78 -1.28 5.70 -3.69
CA SER A 78 -2.50 6.16 -3.04
C SER A 78 -3.29 4.95 -2.55
N VAL A 79 -3.50 4.82 -1.24
CA VAL A 79 -4.01 3.60 -0.58
C VAL A 79 -5.35 3.87 0.08
N SER A 80 -6.34 3.01 -0.16
CA SER A 80 -7.59 2.97 0.61
C SER A 80 -7.34 2.28 1.95
N PHE A 81 -6.91 3.06 2.96
CA PHE A 81 -6.52 2.52 4.26
C PHE A 81 -7.61 1.67 4.91
N LEU A 82 -8.88 2.11 4.83
CA LEU A 82 -10.00 1.37 5.42
C LEU A 82 -10.05 -0.08 4.90
N ARG A 83 -9.95 -0.25 3.59
CA ARG A 83 -10.07 -1.56 2.96
C ARG A 83 -8.82 -2.40 3.17
N ILE A 84 -7.64 -1.83 2.96
CA ILE A 84 -6.39 -2.58 3.14
C ILE A 84 -6.22 -3.00 4.60
N SER A 85 -6.54 -2.15 5.58
CA SER A 85 -6.46 -2.52 6.99
C SER A 85 -7.44 -3.65 7.38
N GLN A 86 -8.61 -3.74 6.74
CA GLN A 86 -9.55 -4.84 6.94
C GLN A 86 -9.00 -6.16 6.38
N LEU A 87 -8.41 -6.13 5.17
CA LEU A 87 -7.83 -7.31 4.55
C LEU A 87 -6.57 -7.76 5.29
N TYR A 88 -5.68 -6.84 5.69
CA TYR A 88 -4.55 -7.10 6.57
C TYR A 88 -4.99 -7.78 7.86
N ALA A 89 -6.05 -7.27 8.48
CA ALA A 89 -6.60 -7.84 9.71
C ALA A 89 -7.16 -9.25 9.52
N LYS A 90 -7.65 -9.59 8.34
CA LYS A 90 -8.14 -10.94 7.99
C LYS A 90 -6.97 -11.89 7.73
N GLU A 91 -6.01 -11.49 6.91
CA GLU A 91 -4.84 -12.29 6.58
C GLU A 91 -3.99 -12.62 7.83
N SER A 92 -3.78 -11.64 8.71
CA SER A 92 -3.04 -11.83 9.96
C SER A 92 -3.73 -12.75 10.97
N ARG A 93 -5.01 -13.12 10.80
CA ARG A 93 -5.68 -14.13 11.63
C ARG A 93 -5.28 -15.54 11.23
N ASP A 94 -4.99 -15.72 9.95
CA ASP A 94 -4.65 -17.01 9.37
C ASP A 94 -3.14 -17.29 9.47
N SER A 95 -2.34 -16.28 9.81
CA SER A 95 -0.90 -16.38 10.09
C SER A 95 -0.61 -16.17 11.59
N GLU A 96 0.38 -16.85 12.13
CA GLU A 96 0.85 -16.67 13.51
C GLU A 96 1.52 -15.30 13.75
N SER A 97 1.49 -14.41 12.77
CA SER A 97 2.11 -13.09 12.83
C SER A 97 1.41 -12.18 13.84
N LYS A 98 2.19 -11.45 14.61
CA LYS A 98 1.69 -10.46 15.57
C LYS A 98 0.96 -9.34 14.83
N LYS A 99 -0.33 -9.27 15.02
CA LYS A 99 -1.20 -8.29 14.39
C LYS A 99 -1.08 -6.91 15.04
N ILE A 100 -0.85 -5.90 14.23
CA ILE A 100 -0.89 -4.51 14.68
C ILE A 100 -2.36 -4.05 14.79
N PRO A 101 -2.79 -3.47 15.92
CA PRO A 101 -4.08 -2.82 16.02
C PRO A 101 -4.24 -1.72 14.97
N ARG A 102 -5.44 -1.55 14.42
CA ARG A 102 -5.69 -0.62 13.33
C ARG A 102 -5.26 0.82 13.61
N ASP A 103 -5.51 1.29 14.84
CA ASP A 103 -5.17 2.67 15.21
C ASP A 103 -3.66 2.86 15.34
N SER A 104 -2.96 1.86 15.90
CA SER A 104 -1.49 1.84 15.93
C SER A 104 -0.89 1.76 14.54
N LEU A 105 -1.45 0.90 13.66
CA LEU A 105 -1.00 0.81 12.27
C LEU A 105 -1.18 2.14 11.55
N LYS A 106 -2.33 2.80 11.73
CA LYS A 106 -2.57 4.13 11.16
C LYS A 106 -1.55 5.14 11.64
N TYR A 107 -1.30 5.16 12.95
CA TYR A 107 -0.32 6.04 13.56
C TYR A 107 1.09 5.82 12.98
N TYR A 108 1.55 4.57 12.90
CA TYR A 108 2.86 4.23 12.34
C TYR A 108 2.99 4.63 10.87
N LEU A 109 1.96 4.40 10.07
CA LEU A 109 1.93 4.80 8.66
C LEU A 109 1.98 6.32 8.50
N GLU A 110 1.22 7.09 9.32
CA GLU A 110 1.21 8.56 9.28
C GLU A 110 2.53 9.19 9.76
N HIS A 111 3.34 8.44 10.52
CA HIS A 111 4.64 8.90 11.03
C HIS A 111 5.83 8.27 10.29
N SER A 112 5.58 7.42 9.31
CA SER A 112 6.64 6.84 8.48
C SER A 112 7.26 7.89 7.55
N ARG A 113 8.48 7.64 7.11
CA ARG A 113 9.21 8.54 6.20
C ARG A 113 8.61 8.60 4.80
N GLU A 114 7.96 7.53 4.41
CA GLU A 114 7.33 7.34 3.11
C GLU A 114 5.99 8.09 3.01
N PHE A 115 5.40 8.48 4.14
CA PHE A 115 4.10 9.12 4.19
C PHE A 115 4.18 10.55 3.65
N LEU A 116 3.36 10.82 2.63
CA LEU A 116 3.30 12.12 1.95
C LEU A 116 2.11 12.97 2.42
N GLY A 117 1.09 12.34 2.99
CA GLY A 117 -0.12 13.02 3.44
C GLY A 117 -1.40 12.24 3.13
N THR A 118 -2.53 12.87 3.41
CA THR A 118 -3.86 12.29 3.21
C THR A 118 -4.62 13.05 2.14
N LYS A 119 -5.14 12.35 1.14
CA LYS A 119 -5.97 12.93 0.08
C LYS A 119 -7.44 12.67 0.37
N LYS A 120 -8.24 13.75 0.41
CA LYS A 120 -9.71 13.64 0.46
C LYS A 120 -10.25 13.29 -0.93
N ALA A 121 -11.36 12.57 -0.95
CA ALA A 121 -12.13 12.33 -2.16
C ALA A 121 -11.34 11.64 -3.30
N GLU A 122 -10.47 10.68 -2.95
CA GLU A 122 -9.90 9.77 -3.95
C GLU A 122 -10.96 8.77 -4.39
N ARG A 123 -11.06 8.57 -5.71
CA ARG A 123 -12.06 7.67 -6.30
C ARG A 123 -11.44 6.31 -6.56
N PHE A 124 -12.01 5.28 -5.93
CA PHE A 124 -11.67 3.88 -6.15
C PHE A 124 -12.86 3.16 -6.78
N LYS A 125 -12.60 2.18 -7.65
CA LYS A 125 -13.64 1.29 -8.19
C LYS A 125 -14.24 0.45 -7.05
N VAL A 126 -15.50 0.07 -7.16
CA VAL A 126 -16.16 -0.82 -6.19
C VAL A 126 -16.33 -2.18 -6.83
N ILE A 127 -15.80 -3.21 -6.22
CA ILE A 127 -16.09 -4.60 -6.58
C ILE A 127 -17.34 -5.00 -5.79
N GLN A 128 -18.43 -5.28 -6.50
CA GLN A 128 -19.71 -5.67 -5.88
C GLN A 128 -19.70 -7.12 -5.39
N ASN A 129 -18.83 -7.95 -5.94
CA ASN A 129 -18.82 -9.39 -5.66
C ASN A 129 -17.52 -9.81 -4.94
N PRO A 130 -17.57 -10.38 -3.72
CA PRO A 130 -16.39 -10.81 -2.99
C PRO A 130 -15.62 -11.97 -3.64
N THR A 131 -16.17 -12.60 -4.67
CA THR A 131 -15.53 -13.65 -5.47
C THR A 131 -14.70 -13.11 -6.64
N GLY A 132 -14.55 -11.79 -6.77
CA GLY A 132 -13.73 -11.19 -7.81
C GLY A 132 -14.44 -11.03 -9.17
N PHE A 133 -15.65 -11.50 -9.30
CA PHE A 133 -16.43 -11.35 -10.54
C PHE A 133 -17.26 -10.05 -10.46
N VAL A 134 -16.92 -9.07 -11.25
CA VAL A 134 -17.77 -7.89 -11.48
C VAL A 134 -18.45 -8.09 -12.83
N PRO A 135 -19.79 -8.11 -12.88
CA PRO A 135 -20.49 -8.15 -14.17
C PRO A 135 -20.09 -6.94 -15.02
N ALA A 136 -19.73 -7.19 -16.27
CA ALA A 136 -19.50 -6.13 -17.25
C ALA A 136 -20.77 -5.27 -17.35
N GLY A 137 -20.69 -4.02 -16.90
CA GLY A 137 -21.82 -3.08 -16.99
C GLY A 137 -21.85 -1.97 -15.94
N ASP A 138 -21.28 -2.18 -14.75
CA ASP A 138 -21.35 -1.19 -13.66
C ASP A 138 -20.04 -0.39 -13.46
N ALA A 139 -19.36 -0.03 -14.53
CA ALA A 139 -18.15 0.82 -14.51
C ALA A 139 -18.38 2.23 -13.90
N ALA A 140 -19.60 2.54 -13.46
CA ALA A 140 -19.96 3.88 -12.98
C ALA A 140 -19.93 4.07 -11.46
N THR A 141 -19.90 3.02 -10.65
CA THR A 141 -19.94 3.14 -9.19
C THR A 141 -18.54 3.19 -8.57
N GLY A 142 -17.86 4.32 -8.72
CA GLY A 142 -16.66 4.61 -7.97
C GLY A 142 -17.01 5.02 -6.53
N ARG A 143 -16.33 4.43 -5.54
CA ARG A 143 -16.41 4.88 -4.16
C ARG A 143 -15.39 5.99 -3.93
N THR A 144 -15.84 7.13 -3.48
CA THR A 144 -14.97 8.22 -3.03
C THR A 144 -14.62 8.00 -1.57
N THR A 145 -13.34 7.94 -1.25
CA THR A 145 -12.86 7.78 0.12
C THR A 145 -11.59 8.59 0.38
N THR A 146 -11.23 8.71 1.63
CA THR A 146 -9.95 9.29 2.02
C THR A 146 -8.84 8.27 1.77
N ALA A 147 -7.81 8.69 1.05
CA ALA A 147 -6.64 7.87 0.74
C ALA A 147 -5.40 8.37 1.47
N MET A 148 -4.56 7.47 1.92
CA MET A 148 -3.20 7.77 2.40
C MET A 148 -2.24 7.75 1.21
N LEU A 149 -1.35 8.71 1.15
CA LEU A 149 -0.37 8.87 0.08
C LEU A 149 1.02 8.53 0.59
N PHE A 150 1.77 7.79 -0.21
CA PHE A 150 3.13 7.37 0.12
C PHE A 150 4.05 7.57 -1.08
N ASP A 151 5.32 7.85 -0.82
CA ASP A 151 6.38 7.82 -1.84
C ASP A 151 6.59 6.37 -2.28
N TYR A 152 6.19 6.06 -3.52
CA TYR A 152 6.25 4.69 -4.02
C TYR A 152 7.67 4.17 -4.16
N LYS A 153 8.61 5.04 -4.56
CA LYS A 153 10.01 4.67 -4.68
C LYS A 153 10.59 4.27 -3.32
N MET A 154 10.33 5.07 -2.29
CA MET A 154 10.78 4.76 -0.93
C MET A 154 10.17 3.47 -0.39
N ILE A 155 8.89 3.19 -0.70
CA ILE A 155 8.24 1.93 -0.32
C ILE A 155 8.97 0.74 -0.97
N CYS A 156 9.24 0.80 -2.28
CA CYS A 156 9.97 -0.26 -2.98
C CYS A 156 11.38 -0.46 -2.42
N GLU A 157 12.12 0.63 -2.18
CA GLU A 157 13.51 0.57 -1.68
C GLU A 157 13.60 0.06 -0.23
N ASN A 158 12.69 0.49 0.65
CA ASN A 158 12.76 0.18 2.08
C ASN A 158 12.19 -1.20 2.42
N TYR A 159 11.16 -1.65 1.69
CA TYR A 159 10.45 -2.90 1.99
C TYR A 159 10.62 -3.98 0.92
N GLY A 160 11.25 -3.67 -0.22
CA GLY A 160 11.53 -4.63 -1.28
C GLY A 160 10.28 -5.14 -2.01
N ILE A 161 9.19 -4.37 -1.99
CA ILE A 161 7.92 -4.73 -2.61
C ILE A 161 7.74 -4.05 -3.97
N ASP A 162 7.02 -4.69 -4.88
CA ASP A 162 6.65 -4.12 -6.18
C ASP A 162 5.16 -4.37 -6.48
N LEU A 163 4.34 -3.38 -6.18
CA LEU A 163 2.91 -3.42 -6.41
C LEU A 163 2.50 -3.11 -7.86
N ASP A 164 3.45 -2.75 -8.73
CA ASP A 164 3.18 -2.41 -10.14
C ASP A 164 2.99 -3.66 -11.00
N THR A 165 3.60 -4.78 -10.59
CA THR A 165 3.46 -6.09 -11.24
C THR A 165 2.14 -6.78 -10.91
N SER A 166 1.41 -6.30 -9.92
CA SER A 166 0.11 -6.85 -9.58
C SER A 166 -0.91 -6.59 -10.69
N ARG A 167 -1.76 -7.60 -10.92
CA ARG A 167 -2.77 -7.57 -11.98
C ARG A 167 -3.65 -6.33 -11.84
N SER A 168 -3.71 -5.52 -12.90
CA SER A 168 -4.75 -4.51 -13.05
C SER A 168 -6.09 -5.24 -13.18
N TYR A 169 -7.11 -4.78 -12.45
CA TYR A 169 -8.46 -5.28 -12.65
C TYR A 169 -8.94 -4.86 -14.05
N THR A 170 -9.06 -5.82 -14.97
CA THR A 170 -9.67 -5.61 -16.28
C THR A 170 -11.16 -5.90 -16.17
N ASP A 171 -12.02 -4.99 -16.68
CA ASP A 171 -13.48 -5.16 -16.70
C ASP A 171 -13.90 -6.30 -17.68
N ASN A 172 -12.95 -6.93 -18.36
CA ASN A 172 -13.18 -7.96 -19.37
C ASN A 172 -12.65 -9.32 -18.88
N PRO A 173 -13.54 -10.28 -18.50
CA PRO A 173 -13.12 -11.60 -18.05
C PRO A 173 -12.46 -12.43 -19.18
N ASP A 174 -12.63 -12.04 -20.44
CA ASP A 174 -12.06 -12.74 -21.61
C ASP A 174 -10.60 -12.33 -21.92
N GLU A 175 -10.08 -11.30 -21.25
CA GLU A 175 -8.67 -10.89 -21.34
C GLU A 175 -7.79 -11.49 -20.22
N GLN A 176 -8.32 -12.42 -19.44
CA GLN A 176 -7.47 -13.24 -18.57
C GLN A 176 -6.73 -14.21 -19.48
N ASP A 177 -5.42 -14.00 -19.61
CA ASP A 177 -4.50 -14.87 -20.35
C ASP A 177 -4.90 -16.34 -20.20
N ASP A 178 -5.50 -16.89 -21.26
CA ASP A 178 -5.51 -18.33 -21.46
C ASP A 178 -4.03 -18.78 -21.45
N PRO A 179 -3.62 -19.71 -20.60
CA PRO A 179 -2.28 -20.23 -20.66
C PRO A 179 -2.09 -20.77 -22.08
N GLU A 180 -1.09 -20.23 -22.80
CA GLU A 180 -0.76 -20.67 -24.16
C GLU A 180 -0.82 -22.19 -24.22
N PRO A 181 -1.54 -22.78 -25.20
CA PRO A 181 -1.65 -24.23 -25.29
C PRO A 181 -0.24 -24.79 -25.48
N PHE A 182 0.16 -25.65 -24.54
CA PHE A 182 1.41 -26.35 -24.53
C PHE A 182 1.58 -27.09 -25.86
N THR A 183 2.37 -26.55 -26.75
CA THR A 183 2.75 -27.23 -28.01
C THR A 183 3.80 -28.27 -27.65
N PRO A 184 3.48 -29.58 -27.69
CA PRO A 184 4.49 -30.58 -27.44
C PRO A 184 5.51 -30.54 -28.59
N THR A 185 6.74 -30.14 -28.26
CA THR A 185 7.89 -30.25 -29.18
C THR A 185 8.02 -31.71 -29.59
N GLN A 186 7.75 -32.00 -30.87
CA GLN A 186 8.01 -33.32 -31.44
C GLN A 186 9.49 -33.61 -31.33
N LEU A 187 9.85 -34.49 -30.44
CA LEU A 187 11.17 -35.16 -30.44
C LEU A 187 11.25 -36.02 -31.68
N SER A 188 11.96 -35.58 -32.69
CA SER A 188 12.40 -36.40 -33.82
C SER A 188 13.50 -37.34 -33.31
N PHE A 189 13.24 -38.65 -33.40
CA PHE A 189 14.28 -39.69 -33.28
C PHE A 189 15.04 -39.84 -34.58
#